data_572d7abe02bdae3c63d7aac572fb75dc
#
_entry.id   572d7abe02bdae3c63d7aac572fb75dc
#
_cell.length_a   1.000
_cell.length_b   1.000
_cell.length_c   1.000
_cell.angle_alpha   90.00
_cell.angle_beta   90.00
_cell.angle_gamma   90.00
#
_symmetry.space_group_name_H-M   'P 1'
#
loop_
_entity.id
_entity.type
_entity.pdbx_description
1 polymer ?
#
loop_
_entity_poly.entity_id
_entity_poly.type
_entity_poly.pdbx_seq_one_letter_code
_entity_poly.pdbx_strand_id
1 'polypeptide(L)'
;FDPYRGEETKPGPDVNVDNDDEVDAWIRATGETLYHPVGTCKMGSDASAVTNEHGQVHGLEGLRVVDASLMPTLIGGNTNAPTIMIAEKISDHIRGRGFLSPQQVAAE
;
A
#
# COMPACT_ATOMS: atom_id res chain seq x y z
N PHE A 1 30.58 -8.18 9.66
CA PHE A 1 30.17 -8.98 8.48
C PHE A 1 31.20 -9.01 7.34
N ASP A 2 32.34 -8.29 7.47
CA ASP A 2 33.35 -8.18 6.39
C ASP A 2 33.84 -9.53 5.80
N PRO A 3 34.00 -10.63 6.60
CA PRO A 3 34.39 -11.92 6.03
C PRO A 3 33.34 -12.54 5.07
N TYR A 4 32.11 -12.02 5.10
CA TYR A 4 30.96 -12.51 4.29
C TYR A 4 30.50 -11.50 3.25
N ARG A 5 31.19 -10.33 3.14
CA ARG A 5 30.87 -9.29 2.17
C ARG A 5 31.47 -9.64 0.82
N GLY A 6 30.63 -9.75 -0.21
CA GLY A 6 31.07 -9.78 -1.58
C GLY A 6 31.28 -8.37 -2.16
N GLU A 7 31.49 -8.28 -3.46
CA GLU A 7 31.52 -7.02 -4.16
C GLU A 7 30.14 -6.34 -4.14
N GLU A 8 30.12 -5.03 -3.95
CA GLU A 8 28.90 -4.24 -4.03
C GLU A 8 28.44 -4.17 -5.49
N THR A 9 27.19 -4.57 -5.72
CA THR A 9 26.60 -4.60 -7.05
C THR A 9 25.60 -3.47 -7.29
N LYS A 10 25.00 -2.92 -6.21
CA LYS A 10 24.03 -1.81 -6.26
C LYS A 10 24.19 -0.93 -5.01
N PRO A 11 24.43 0.37 -5.17
CA PRO A 11 24.51 1.13 -6.42
C PRO A 11 25.72 0.81 -7.28
N GLY A 12 26.75 0.15 -6.71
CA GLY A 12 28.02 -0.15 -7.34
C GLY A 12 29.10 0.91 -7.07
N PRO A 13 30.37 0.60 -7.38
CA PRO A 13 31.51 1.43 -7.00
C PRO A 13 31.57 2.79 -7.71
N ASP A 14 30.82 2.97 -8.80
CA ASP A 14 30.79 4.18 -9.58
C ASP A 14 29.84 5.26 -9.03
N VAL A 15 29.08 4.96 -7.98
CA VAL A 15 28.15 5.89 -7.33
C VAL A 15 28.69 6.26 -5.95
N ASN A 16 28.98 7.54 -5.76
CA ASN A 16 29.38 8.03 -4.44
C ASN A 16 28.14 8.13 -3.53
N VAL A 17 28.00 7.18 -2.61
CA VAL A 17 26.86 7.10 -1.68
C VAL A 17 26.80 8.21 -0.63
N ASP A 18 27.88 8.98 -0.48
CA ASP A 18 27.94 10.17 0.38
C ASP A 18 27.51 11.45 -0.37
N ASN A 19 27.16 11.34 -1.65
CA ASN A 19 26.69 12.44 -2.48
C ASN A 19 25.21 12.21 -2.84
N ASP A 20 24.32 12.97 -2.22
CA ASP A 20 22.87 12.85 -2.40
C ASP A 20 22.44 13.04 -3.87
N ASP A 21 23.10 13.92 -4.64
CA ASP A 21 22.76 14.14 -6.04
C ASP A 21 23.06 12.90 -6.91
N GLU A 22 24.17 12.20 -6.65
CA GLU A 22 24.52 10.97 -7.35
C GLU A 22 23.58 9.82 -6.96
N VAL A 23 23.25 9.70 -5.67
CA VAL A 23 22.30 8.72 -5.17
C VAL A 23 20.91 8.95 -5.78
N ASP A 24 20.44 10.20 -5.80
CA ASP A 24 19.17 10.59 -6.42
C ASP A 24 19.13 10.28 -7.92
N ALA A 25 20.20 10.58 -8.65
CA ALA A 25 20.30 10.26 -10.07
C ALA A 25 20.25 8.75 -10.30
N TRP A 26 20.96 7.97 -9.49
CA TRP A 26 20.94 6.52 -9.57
C TRP A 26 19.56 5.94 -9.25
N ILE A 27 18.88 6.40 -8.19
CA ILE A 27 17.53 5.97 -7.84
C ILE A 27 16.55 6.23 -8.99
N ARG A 28 16.61 7.42 -9.61
CA ARG A 28 15.74 7.75 -10.75
C ARG A 28 16.01 6.89 -11.99
N ALA A 29 17.24 6.48 -12.18
CA ALA A 29 17.63 5.65 -13.33
C ALA A 29 17.32 4.16 -13.13
N THR A 30 17.32 3.67 -11.89
CA THR A 30 17.27 2.24 -11.59
C THR A 30 16.08 1.82 -10.72
N GLY A 31 15.29 2.79 -10.21
CA GLY A 31 14.14 2.52 -9.37
C GLY A 31 13.09 1.69 -10.08
N GLU A 32 12.63 0.64 -9.42
CA GLU A 32 11.61 -0.26 -9.93
C GLU A 32 10.45 -0.39 -8.93
N THR A 33 9.29 -0.82 -9.43
CA THR A 33 8.15 -1.12 -8.58
C THR A 33 8.39 -2.39 -7.78
N LEU A 34 7.94 -2.43 -6.52
CA LEU A 34 7.88 -3.66 -5.71
C LEU A 34 6.59 -4.45 -5.92
N TYR A 35 5.83 -4.15 -6.98
CA TYR A 35 4.59 -4.86 -7.34
C TYR A 35 3.49 -4.77 -6.27
N HIS A 36 3.44 -3.68 -5.54
CA HIS A 36 2.37 -3.38 -4.57
C HIS A 36 1.57 -2.14 -4.99
N PRO A 37 0.88 -2.15 -6.17
CA PRO A 37 0.08 -1.02 -6.60
C PRO A 37 -1.16 -0.86 -5.72
N VAL A 38 -1.47 0.41 -5.37
CA VAL A 38 -2.65 0.79 -4.59
C VAL A 38 -3.26 2.09 -5.15
N GLY A 39 -4.47 2.44 -4.72
CA GLY A 39 -5.01 3.79 -4.88
C GLY A 39 -5.65 4.13 -6.21
N THR A 40 -5.72 3.24 -7.19
CA THR A 40 -6.35 3.51 -8.49
C THR A 40 -7.88 3.67 -8.42
N CYS A 41 -8.51 3.12 -7.38
CA CYS A 41 -9.91 3.34 -7.04
C CYS A 41 -10.04 3.86 -5.59
N LYS A 42 -9.16 4.81 -5.20
CA LYS A 42 -9.05 5.27 -3.81
C LYS A 42 -10.40 5.63 -3.21
N MET A 43 -10.59 5.21 -1.97
CA MET A 43 -11.75 5.62 -1.20
C MET A 43 -11.56 7.03 -0.64
N GLY A 44 -12.65 7.76 -0.52
CA GLY A 44 -12.67 9.11 0.05
C GLY A 44 -13.93 9.88 -0.29
N SER A 45 -13.95 11.13 0.16
CA SER A 45 -15.03 12.08 -0.07
C SER A 45 -14.61 13.27 -0.96
N ASP A 46 -13.34 13.32 -1.36
CA ASP A 46 -12.81 14.37 -2.24
C ASP A 46 -13.15 14.10 -3.71
N ALA A 47 -13.03 15.13 -4.55
CA ALA A 47 -13.38 15.06 -5.97
C ALA A 47 -12.55 14.05 -6.81
N SER A 48 -11.42 13.57 -6.28
CA SER A 48 -10.58 12.57 -6.93
C SER A 48 -10.82 11.15 -6.40
N ALA A 49 -11.67 10.99 -5.38
CA ALA A 49 -12.04 9.68 -4.87
C ALA A 49 -12.97 8.96 -5.86
N VAL A 50 -12.70 7.68 -6.09
CA VAL A 50 -13.50 6.82 -6.97
C VAL A 50 -14.59 6.10 -6.19
N THR A 51 -14.34 5.79 -4.92
CA THR A 51 -15.26 5.06 -4.06
C THR A 51 -15.41 5.74 -2.70
N ASN A 52 -16.49 5.39 -1.98
CA ASN A 52 -16.62 5.72 -0.56
C ASN A 52 -15.94 4.66 0.34
N GLU A 53 -16.03 4.85 1.66
CA GLU A 53 -15.44 3.93 2.68
C GLU A 53 -16.05 2.52 2.69
N HIS A 54 -17.14 2.29 1.95
CA HIS A 54 -17.79 0.99 1.78
C HIS A 54 -17.48 0.37 0.41
N GLY A 55 -16.52 0.94 -0.33
CA GLY A 55 -16.14 0.48 -1.65
C GLY A 55 -17.17 0.76 -2.75
N GLN A 56 -18.24 1.50 -2.48
CA GLN A 56 -19.24 1.86 -3.49
C GLN A 56 -18.69 2.92 -4.43
N VAL A 57 -18.81 2.68 -5.74
CA VAL A 57 -18.32 3.61 -6.76
C VAL A 57 -19.23 4.84 -6.82
N HIS A 58 -18.63 6.02 -6.73
CA HIS A 58 -19.37 7.28 -6.81
C HIS A 58 -20.09 7.43 -8.15
N GLY A 59 -21.35 7.81 -8.10
CA GLY A 59 -22.19 8.03 -9.31
C GLY A 59 -22.73 6.77 -9.99
N LEU A 60 -22.45 5.58 -9.44
CA LEU A 60 -22.98 4.31 -9.94
C LEU A 60 -23.70 3.54 -8.83
N GLU A 61 -24.82 2.92 -9.18
CA GLU A 61 -25.56 2.06 -8.26
C GLU A 61 -25.15 0.59 -8.43
N GLY A 62 -25.10 -0.15 -7.34
CA GLY A 62 -24.87 -1.59 -7.35
C GLY A 62 -23.44 -2.03 -7.64
N LEU A 63 -22.49 -1.10 -7.83
CA LEU A 63 -21.09 -1.41 -8.11
C LEU A 63 -20.19 -1.09 -6.93
N ARG A 64 -19.31 -2.04 -6.60
CA ARG A 64 -18.25 -1.88 -5.58
C ARG A 64 -16.91 -2.31 -6.13
N VAL A 65 -15.86 -1.69 -5.61
CA VAL A 65 -14.47 -2.12 -5.74
C VAL A 65 -13.99 -2.50 -4.35
N VAL A 66 -13.37 -3.69 -4.19
CA VAL A 66 -12.95 -4.20 -2.87
C VAL A 66 -11.60 -4.92 -3.01
N ASP A 67 -10.55 -4.16 -3.14
CA ASP A 67 -9.17 -4.64 -3.25
C ASP A 67 -8.17 -3.56 -2.80
N ALA A 68 -6.89 -3.75 -3.06
CA ALA A 68 -5.82 -2.81 -2.70
C ALA A 68 -5.99 -1.43 -3.36
N SER A 69 -6.73 -1.32 -4.47
CA SER A 69 -6.94 -0.04 -5.16
C SER A 69 -7.77 0.95 -4.34
N LEU A 70 -8.51 0.47 -3.34
CA LEU A 70 -9.25 1.31 -2.39
C LEU A 70 -8.36 2.14 -1.46
N MET A 71 -7.13 1.70 -1.20
CA MET A 71 -6.24 2.38 -0.27
C MET A 71 -5.96 3.81 -0.75
N PRO A 72 -6.27 4.85 0.04
CA PRO A 72 -6.04 6.24 -0.37
C PRO A 72 -4.57 6.61 -0.46
N THR A 73 -3.72 5.92 0.30
CA THR A 73 -2.26 6.08 0.33
C THR A 73 -1.59 4.72 0.44
N LEU A 74 -0.35 4.62 -0.04
CA LEU A 74 0.46 3.43 0.16
C LEU A 74 0.79 3.27 1.66
N ILE A 75 0.56 2.07 2.18
CA ILE A 75 0.92 1.73 3.56
C ILE A 75 2.43 1.49 3.69
N GLY A 76 2.97 1.59 4.92
CA GLY A 76 4.38 1.42 5.21
C GLY A 76 4.88 -0.03 5.27
N GLY A 77 4.19 -0.99 4.64
CA GLY A 77 4.55 -2.42 4.64
C GLY A 77 3.88 -3.19 3.51
N ASN A 78 3.91 -4.51 3.60
CA ASN A 78 3.30 -5.38 2.60
C ASN A 78 1.79 -5.18 2.52
N THR A 79 1.25 -5.15 1.30
CA THR A 79 -0.16 -4.82 1.03
C THR A 79 -1.14 -5.98 1.25
N ASN A 80 -0.66 -7.23 1.39
CA ASN A 80 -1.53 -8.41 1.47
C ASN A 80 -2.46 -8.39 2.69
N ALA A 81 -1.92 -8.24 3.89
CA ALA A 81 -2.73 -8.26 5.12
C ALA A 81 -3.79 -7.13 5.16
N PRO A 82 -3.46 -5.85 4.88
CA PRO A 82 -4.46 -4.80 4.81
C PRO A 82 -5.47 -4.98 3.68
N THR A 83 -5.11 -5.59 2.54
CA THR A 83 -6.06 -5.91 1.49
C THR A 83 -7.10 -6.93 1.95
N ILE A 84 -6.67 -7.99 2.63
CA ILE A 84 -7.57 -8.98 3.24
C ILE A 84 -8.48 -8.31 4.27
N MET A 85 -7.92 -7.48 5.15
CA MET A 85 -8.69 -6.75 6.17
C MET A 85 -9.77 -5.86 5.54
N ILE A 86 -9.45 -5.12 4.48
CA ILE A 86 -10.42 -4.29 3.74
C ILE A 86 -11.54 -5.17 3.18
N ALA A 87 -11.19 -6.30 2.55
CA ALA A 87 -12.13 -7.21 1.94
C ALA A 87 -13.08 -7.83 2.99
N GLU A 88 -12.57 -8.31 4.11
CA GLU A 88 -13.39 -8.87 5.19
C GLU A 88 -14.33 -7.82 5.78
N LYS A 89 -13.81 -6.63 6.09
CA LYS A 89 -14.61 -5.54 6.65
C LYS A 89 -15.77 -5.12 5.73
N ILE A 90 -15.50 -4.95 4.44
CA ILE A 90 -16.53 -4.58 3.46
C ILE A 90 -17.50 -5.74 3.22
N SER A 91 -17.03 -6.99 3.22
CA SER A 91 -17.88 -8.18 3.15
C SER A 91 -18.88 -8.24 4.29
N ASP A 92 -18.45 -7.98 5.52
CA ASP A 92 -19.35 -7.92 6.67
C ASP A 92 -20.37 -6.79 6.56
N HIS A 93 -19.94 -5.61 6.09
CA HIS A 93 -20.86 -4.50 5.82
C HIS A 93 -21.93 -4.89 4.77
N ILE A 94 -21.55 -5.55 3.66
CA ILE A 94 -22.47 -6.01 2.62
C ILE A 94 -23.49 -7.01 3.20
N ARG A 95 -23.06 -7.86 4.13
CA ARG A 95 -23.91 -8.87 4.80
C ARG A 95 -24.74 -8.29 5.94
N GLY A 96 -24.66 -7.00 6.24
CA GLY A 96 -25.33 -6.37 7.36
C GLY A 96 -24.82 -6.81 8.72
N ARG A 97 -23.59 -7.32 8.80
CA ARG A 97 -22.94 -7.68 10.07
C ARG A 97 -22.34 -6.43 10.71
N GLY A 98 -22.54 -6.31 12.04
CA GLY A 98 -21.87 -5.26 12.82
C GLY A 98 -20.36 -5.46 12.88
N PHE A 99 -19.61 -4.38 13.11
CA PHE A 99 -18.17 -4.48 13.35
C PHE A 99 -17.89 -5.34 14.58
N LEU A 100 -16.87 -6.18 14.49
CA LEU A 100 -16.35 -6.90 15.66
C LEU A 100 -15.86 -5.88 16.70
N SER A 101 -16.20 -6.12 17.97
CA SER A 101 -15.64 -5.31 19.05
C SER A 101 -14.12 -5.39 19.04
N PRO A 102 -13.41 -4.27 19.29
CA PRO A 102 -11.95 -4.30 19.41
C PRO A 102 -11.54 -5.35 20.46
N GLN A 103 -10.71 -6.30 20.07
CA GLN A 103 -10.08 -7.18 21.05
C GLN A 103 -9.01 -6.38 21.79
N GLN A 104 -9.10 -6.32 23.11
CA GLN A 104 -7.99 -5.86 23.94
C GLN A 104 -6.91 -6.94 23.89
N VAL A 105 -5.84 -6.67 23.13
CA VAL A 105 -4.61 -7.47 23.27
C VAL A 105 -3.99 -7.08 24.59
N ALA A 106 -3.94 -8.02 25.53
CA ALA A 106 -3.22 -7.80 26.78
C ALA A 106 -1.76 -7.46 26.41
N ALA A 107 -1.28 -6.31 26.87
CA ALA A 107 0.14 -6.00 26.79
C ALA A 107 0.88 -6.95 27.75
N GLU A 108 1.66 -7.89 27.22
CA GLU A 108 2.62 -8.69 27.97
C GLU A 108 3.86 -7.86 28.33
#